data_1b575872ddb0062df7c73fb149a06e0d
#
_entry.id   1b575872ddb0062df7c73fb149a06e0d
#
_cell.length_a   1.000
_cell.length_b   1.000
_cell.length_c   1.000
_cell.angle_alpha   90.00
_cell.angle_beta   90.00
_cell.angle_gamma   90.00
#
_symmetry.space_group_name_H-M   'P 1'
#
loop_
_entity.id
_entity.type
_entity.pdbx_description
1 polymer ?
#
loop_
_entity_poly.entity_id
_entity_poly.type
_entity_poly.pdbx_seq_one_letter_code
_entity_poly.pdbx_strand_id
1 'polypeptide(L)'
;MLNKLFNLLQKHKYFIIFFIVFSLVILIFSPEQKRYYFDNDIKLFKEGTYLRISLVLSGIILSVTLLKCIINKIKIDQIFNVLFIMAFLCFNFFYLMGNTTISFLLYANRKFVKNEFTKSYEIFTISDNKYFTAQNIQSKNDFINQKDYYKYSGEKSASNLKNAEIITFKLKEGLFGITYFEPK
;
A
#
# COMPACT_ATOMS: atom_id res chain seq x y z
N MET A 1 -7.09 23.02 -36.57
CA MET A 1 -6.35 22.46 -35.40
C MET A 1 -7.31 21.72 -34.45
N LEU A 2 -8.40 22.30 -34.02
CA LEU A 2 -9.40 21.72 -33.11
C LEU A 2 -9.98 20.39 -33.61
N ASN A 3 -10.36 20.27 -34.87
CA ASN A 3 -10.93 19.03 -35.43
C ASN A 3 -9.94 17.86 -35.41
N LYS A 4 -8.63 18.11 -35.61
CA LYS A 4 -7.61 17.06 -35.48
C LYS A 4 -7.47 16.58 -34.03
N LEU A 5 -7.51 17.52 -33.06
CA LEU A 5 -7.46 17.21 -31.63
C LEU A 5 -8.70 16.39 -31.21
N PHE A 6 -9.89 16.79 -31.66
CA PHE A 6 -11.14 16.10 -31.37
C PHE A 6 -11.15 14.66 -31.89
N ASN A 7 -10.70 14.46 -33.12
CA ASN A 7 -10.58 13.12 -33.72
C ASN A 7 -9.55 12.25 -32.99
N LEU A 8 -8.44 12.84 -32.51
CA LEU A 8 -7.44 12.13 -31.71
C LEU A 8 -8.01 11.71 -30.36
N LEU A 9 -8.73 12.61 -29.67
CA LEU A 9 -9.40 12.34 -28.41
C LEU A 9 -10.46 11.25 -28.55
N GLN A 10 -11.24 11.27 -29.62
CA GLN A 10 -12.27 10.27 -29.88
C GLN A 10 -11.67 8.90 -30.18
N LYS A 11 -10.55 8.86 -30.94
CA LYS A 11 -9.82 7.62 -31.24
C LYS A 11 -9.23 6.96 -29.97
N HIS A 12 -8.80 7.77 -29.01
CA HIS A 12 -8.14 7.29 -27.78
C HIS A 12 -9.01 7.47 -26.51
N LYS A 13 -10.33 7.65 -26.65
CA LYS A 13 -11.23 7.93 -25.53
C LYS A 13 -11.12 6.95 -24.36
N TYR A 14 -11.00 5.65 -24.64
CA TYR A 14 -10.89 4.64 -23.60
C TYR A 14 -9.56 4.71 -22.84
N PHE A 15 -8.48 5.03 -23.55
CA PHE A 15 -7.18 5.26 -22.92
C PHE A 15 -7.19 6.50 -22.02
N ILE A 16 -7.83 7.58 -22.47
CA ILE A 16 -7.97 8.82 -21.70
C ILE A 16 -8.83 8.58 -20.46
N ILE A 17 -9.96 7.90 -20.60
CA ILE A 17 -10.83 7.53 -19.46
C ILE A 17 -10.06 6.67 -18.47
N PHE A 18 -9.34 5.64 -18.95
CA PHE A 18 -8.50 4.79 -18.10
C PHE A 18 -7.47 5.63 -17.33
N PHE A 19 -6.79 6.55 -18.01
CA PHE A 19 -5.77 7.40 -17.38
C PHE A 19 -6.37 8.35 -16.33
N ILE A 20 -7.55 8.92 -16.60
CA ILE A 20 -8.26 9.76 -15.63
C ILE A 20 -8.67 8.94 -14.41
N VAL A 21 -9.32 7.80 -14.60
CA VAL A 21 -9.74 6.91 -13.50
C VAL A 21 -8.53 6.46 -12.68
N PHE A 22 -7.45 6.07 -13.35
CA PHE A 22 -6.21 5.66 -12.69
C PHE A 22 -5.58 6.79 -11.87
N SER A 23 -5.57 8.00 -12.41
CA SER A 23 -5.09 9.19 -11.69
C SER A 23 -5.94 9.49 -10.46
N LEU A 24 -7.27 9.38 -10.56
CA LEU A 24 -8.17 9.54 -9.41
C LEU A 24 -7.93 8.48 -8.34
N VAL A 25 -7.69 7.25 -8.72
CA VAL A 25 -7.34 6.18 -7.78
C VAL A 25 -6.03 6.49 -7.04
N ILE A 26 -5.02 6.97 -7.75
CA ILE A 26 -3.73 7.34 -7.14
C ILE A 26 -3.88 8.53 -6.20
N LEU A 27 -4.58 9.58 -6.62
CA LEU A 27 -4.61 10.86 -5.92
C LEU A 27 -5.58 10.87 -4.74
N ILE A 28 -6.68 10.13 -4.83
CA ILE A 28 -7.76 10.16 -3.83
C ILE A 28 -7.80 8.86 -3.02
N PHE A 29 -7.96 7.73 -3.70
CA PHE A 29 -8.16 6.45 -3.02
C PHE A 29 -6.92 6.00 -2.24
N SER A 30 -5.72 6.14 -2.82
CA SER A 30 -4.50 5.65 -2.19
C SER A 30 -4.15 6.38 -0.88
N PRO A 31 -4.16 7.72 -0.80
CA PRO A 31 -3.96 8.44 0.46
C PRO A 31 -5.04 8.11 1.50
N GLU A 32 -6.32 8.03 1.06
CA GLU A 32 -7.43 7.70 1.94
C GLU A 32 -7.23 6.33 2.60
N GLN A 33 -6.84 5.30 1.86
CA GLN A 33 -6.62 3.98 2.43
C GLN A 33 -5.46 3.95 3.43
N LYS A 34 -4.36 4.67 3.15
CA LYS A 34 -3.19 4.73 4.02
C LYS A 34 -3.46 5.48 5.34
N ARG A 35 -4.49 6.30 5.40
CA ARG A 35 -4.87 7.07 6.59
C ARG A 35 -5.22 6.20 7.80
N TYR A 36 -5.69 4.98 7.58
CA TYR A 36 -6.10 4.03 8.62
C TYR A 36 -4.95 3.20 9.21
N TYR A 37 -3.72 3.43 8.76
CA TYR A 37 -2.56 2.61 9.12
C TYR A 37 -1.41 3.47 9.62
N PHE A 38 -0.61 2.92 10.53
CA PHE A 38 0.67 3.51 10.88
C PHE A 38 1.63 3.40 9.69
N ASP A 39 2.47 4.41 9.52
CA ASP A 39 3.41 4.46 8.40
C ASP A 39 4.40 3.28 8.44
N ASN A 40 4.81 2.87 9.65
CA ASN A 40 5.67 1.70 9.83
C ASN A 40 5.01 0.40 9.41
N ASP A 41 3.73 0.19 9.74
CA ASP A 41 2.99 -1.01 9.35
C ASP A 41 2.83 -1.10 7.82
N ILE A 42 2.59 0.03 7.15
CA ILE A 42 2.55 0.08 5.68
C ILE A 42 3.91 -0.28 5.09
N LYS A 43 5.01 0.22 5.68
CA LYS A 43 6.38 -0.09 5.23
C LYS A 43 6.68 -1.58 5.37
N LEU A 44 6.43 -2.16 6.54
CA LEU A 44 6.63 -3.59 6.80
C LEU A 44 5.77 -4.47 5.88
N PHE A 45 4.53 -4.06 5.62
CA PHE A 45 3.68 -4.75 4.66
C PHE A 45 4.24 -4.70 3.24
N LYS A 46 4.73 -3.54 2.80
CA LYS A 46 5.34 -3.38 1.48
C LYS A 46 6.57 -4.26 1.30
N GLU A 47 7.46 -4.25 2.28
CA GLU A 47 8.74 -4.98 2.24
C GLU A 47 8.58 -6.49 2.46
N GLY A 48 7.55 -6.91 3.19
CA GLY A 48 7.27 -8.30 3.50
C GLY A 48 6.18 -8.91 2.62
N THR A 49 4.94 -8.71 3.01
CA THR A 49 3.77 -9.43 2.45
C THR A 49 3.52 -9.06 0.99
N TYR A 50 3.58 -7.77 0.65
CA TYR A 50 3.35 -7.33 -0.73
C TYR A 50 4.39 -7.89 -1.69
N LEU A 51 5.67 -7.87 -1.31
CA LEU A 51 6.74 -8.43 -2.13
C LEU A 51 6.51 -9.92 -2.40
N ARG A 52 6.15 -10.69 -1.35
CA ARG A 52 5.84 -12.12 -1.50
C ARG A 52 4.66 -12.36 -2.43
N ILE A 53 3.57 -11.62 -2.26
CA ILE A 53 2.38 -11.71 -3.15
C ILE A 53 2.77 -11.41 -4.60
N SER A 54 3.54 -10.35 -4.83
CA SER A 54 4.00 -9.94 -6.16
C SER A 54 4.86 -11.01 -6.83
N LEU A 55 5.77 -11.63 -6.08
CA LEU A 55 6.63 -12.72 -6.57
C LEU A 55 5.81 -13.96 -6.93
N VAL A 56 4.87 -14.36 -6.07
CA VAL A 56 3.99 -15.52 -6.33
C VAL A 56 3.13 -15.29 -7.56
N LEU A 57 2.49 -14.12 -7.68
CA LEU A 57 1.67 -13.78 -8.86
C LEU A 57 2.51 -13.73 -10.13
N SER A 58 3.71 -13.15 -10.09
CA SER A 58 4.63 -13.15 -11.23
C SER A 58 5.02 -14.57 -11.64
N GLY A 59 5.33 -15.43 -10.66
CA GLY A 59 5.63 -16.84 -10.90
C GLY A 59 4.48 -17.59 -11.57
N ILE A 60 3.24 -17.38 -11.12
CA ILE A 60 2.04 -17.98 -11.74
C ILE A 60 1.89 -17.49 -13.18
N ILE A 61 2.01 -16.17 -13.44
CA ILE A 61 1.88 -15.61 -14.79
C ILE A 61 2.94 -16.20 -15.72
N LEU A 62 4.20 -16.28 -15.28
CA LEU A 62 5.28 -16.84 -16.07
C LEU A 62 5.07 -18.34 -16.34
N SER A 63 4.61 -19.10 -15.36
CA SER A 63 4.31 -20.53 -15.51
C SER A 63 3.17 -20.77 -16.52
N VAL A 64 2.08 -20.00 -16.43
CA VAL A 64 0.96 -20.09 -17.39
C VAL A 64 1.44 -19.68 -18.80
N THR A 65 2.28 -18.66 -18.90
CA THR A 65 2.86 -18.23 -20.19
C THR A 65 3.71 -19.35 -20.79
N LEU A 66 4.58 -19.97 -19.99
CA LEU A 66 5.42 -21.10 -20.43
C LEU A 66 4.57 -22.27 -20.91
N LEU A 67 3.54 -22.67 -20.16
CA LEU A 67 2.63 -23.73 -20.55
C LEU A 67 1.96 -23.43 -21.90
N LYS A 68 1.47 -22.20 -22.10
CA LYS A 68 0.91 -21.78 -23.40
C LYS A 68 1.91 -21.85 -24.53
N CYS A 69 3.17 -21.46 -24.30
CA CYS A 69 4.23 -21.57 -25.31
C CYS A 69 4.49 -23.04 -25.72
N ILE A 70 4.51 -23.95 -24.74
CA ILE A 70 4.70 -25.39 -24.99
C ILE A 70 3.52 -25.97 -25.77
N ILE A 71 2.29 -25.69 -25.36
CA ILE A 71 1.07 -26.16 -26.04
C ILE A 71 1.02 -25.69 -27.50
N ASN A 72 1.41 -24.44 -27.75
CA ASN A 72 1.43 -23.85 -29.08
C ASN A 72 2.69 -24.22 -29.89
N LYS A 73 3.54 -25.11 -29.38
CA LYS A 73 4.77 -25.60 -30.04
C LYS A 73 5.70 -24.45 -30.49
N ILE A 74 5.82 -23.40 -29.68
CA ILE A 74 6.70 -22.26 -29.98
C ILE A 74 8.15 -22.73 -29.88
N LYS A 75 9.03 -22.22 -30.77
CA LYS A 75 10.45 -22.56 -30.78
C LYS A 75 11.11 -22.06 -29.49
N ILE A 76 12.11 -22.80 -28.99
CA ILE A 76 12.78 -22.53 -27.71
C ILE A 76 13.32 -21.09 -27.65
N ASP A 77 13.97 -20.59 -28.70
CA ASP A 77 14.52 -19.22 -28.76
C ASP A 77 13.42 -18.16 -28.57
N GLN A 78 12.24 -18.41 -29.09
CA GLN A 78 11.08 -17.52 -28.95
C GLN A 78 10.47 -17.61 -27.55
N ILE A 79 10.52 -18.79 -26.91
CA ILE A 79 10.04 -18.96 -25.53
C ILE A 79 10.85 -18.08 -24.58
N PHE A 80 12.18 -18.07 -24.69
CA PHE A 80 13.01 -17.20 -23.87
C PHE A 80 12.66 -15.72 -24.03
N ASN A 81 12.48 -15.26 -25.27
CA ASN A 81 12.09 -13.88 -25.55
C ASN A 81 10.72 -13.53 -24.95
N VAL A 82 9.73 -14.41 -25.09
CA VAL A 82 8.39 -14.20 -24.50
C VAL A 82 8.45 -14.17 -22.99
N LEU A 83 9.18 -15.08 -22.33
CA LEU A 83 9.32 -15.11 -20.89
C LEU A 83 10.06 -13.88 -20.38
N PHE A 84 11.11 -13.43 -21.07
CA PHE A 84 11.83 -12.21 -20.72
C PHE A 84 10.93 -10.97 -20.76
N ILE A 85 10.15 -10.82 -21.85
CA ILE A 85 9.19 -9.72 -21.99
C ILE A 85 8.13 -9.78 -20.87
N MET A 86 7.59 -10.97 -20.59
CA MET A 86 6.59 -11.13 -19.53
C MET A 86 7.15 -10.85 -18.14
N ALA A 87 8.39 -11.29 -17.85
CA ALA A 87 9.07 -10.98 -16.60
C ALA A 87 9.29 -9.45 -16.44
N PHE A 88 9.73 -8.79 -17.51
CA PHE A 88 9.88 -7.34 -17.55
C PHE A 88 8.55 -6.61 -17.33
N LEU A 89 7.46 -7.07 -17.96
CA LEU A 89 6.12 -6.51 -17.76
C LEU A 89 5.63 -6.71 -16.34
N CYS A 90 5.80 -7.90 -15.75
CA CYS A 90 5.45 -8.16 -14.35
C CYS A 90 6.23 -7.24 -13.40
N PHE A 91 7.54 -7.13 -13.59
CA PHE A 91 8.37 -6.25 -12.77
C PHE A 91 7.88 -4.80 -12.83
N ASN A 92 7.70 -4.26 -14.04
CA ASN A 92 7.22 -2.88 -14.21
C ASN A 92 5.82 -2.71 -13.61
N PHE A 93 4.90 -3.65 -13.84
CA PHE A 93 3.56 -3.58 -13.27
C PHE A 93 3.60 -3.52 -11.75
N PHE A 94 4.26 -4.46 -11.08
CA PHE A 94 4.31 -4.48 -9.61
C PHE A 94 5.14 -3.33 -9.02
N TYR A 95 6.14 -2.84 -9.73
CA TYR A 95 6.94 -1.69 -9.29
C TYR A 95 6.17 -0.37 -9.46
N LEU A 96 5.69 -0.08 -10.68
CA LEU A 96 5.00 1.17 -11.00
C LEU A 96 3.62 1.27 -10.34
N MET A 97 2.87 0.16 -10.35
CA MET A 97 1.53 0.08 -9.77
C MET A 97 1.54 -0.28 -8.27
N GLY A 98 2.73 -0.46 -7.68
CA GLY A 98 2.89 -0.97 -6.32
C GLY A 98 2.09 -0.18 -5.28
N ASN A 99 2.17 1.14 -5.30
CA ASN A 99 1.43 1.98 -4.35
C ASN A 99 -0.09 1.85 -4.48
N THR A 100 -0.60 1.71 -5.70
CA THR A 100 -2.03 1.52 -5.98
C THR A 100 -2.48 0.14 -5.52
N THR A 101 -1.72 -0.90 -5.88
CA THR A 101 -2.00 -2.28 -5.48
C THR A 101 -1.97 -2.44 -3.97
N ILE A 102 -0.98 -1.85 -3.28
CA ILE A 102 -0.91 -1.83 -1.82
C ILE A 102 -2.18 -1.18 -1.24
N SER A 103 -2.66 -0.08 -1.79
CA SER A 103 -3.85 0.59 -1.29
C SER A 103 -5.12 -0.26 -1.43
N PHE A 104 -5.25 -1.03 -2.52
CA PHE A 104 -6.33 -2.01 -2.68
C PHE A 104 -6.21 -3.16 -1.67
N LEU A 105 -5.00 -3.67 -1.43
CA LEU A 105 -4.77 -4.70 -0.43
C LEU A 105 -5.05 -4.19 0.99
N LEU A 106 -4.67 -2.97 1.32
CA LEU A 106 -4.99 -2.32 2.60
C LEU A 106 -6.52 -2.16 2.76
N TYR A 107 -7.22 -1.74 1.70
CA TYR A 107 -8.67 -1.70 1.71
C TYR A 107 -9.28 -3.08 1.98
N ALA A 108 -8.84 -4.11 1.27
CA ALA A 108 -9.30 -5.48 1.48
C ALA A 108 -8.97 -5.98 2.90
N ASN A 109 -7.79 -5.62 3.44
CA ASN A 109 -7.40 -5.96 4.80
C ASN A 109 -8.41 -5.46 5.85
N ARG A 110 -8.93 -4.24 5.70
CA ARG A 110 -9.90 -3.66 6.63
C ARG A 110 -11.31 -4.26 6.54
N LYS A 111 -11.66 -4.90 5.41
CA LYS A 111 -13.01 -5.49 5.25
C LYS A 111 -13.20 -6.76 6.07
N PHE A 112 -12.13 -7.39 6.51
CA PHE A 112 -12.16 -8.63 7.28
C PHE A 112 -11.39 -8.46 8.58
N VAL A 113 -12.10 -8.19 9.66
CA VAL A 113 -11.54 -8.07 11.01
C VAL A 113 -11.30 -9.47 11.55
N LYS A 114 -10.07 -9.77 11.97
CA LYS A 114 -9.71 -11.02 12.65
C LYS A 114 -9.75 -10.84 14.17
N ASN A 115 -9.05 -9.82 14.65
CA ASN A 115 -8.88 -9.56 16.07
C ASN A 115 -9.00 -8.06 16.35
N GLU A 116 -9.45 -7.73 17.56
CA GLU A 116 -9.39 -6.37 18.10
C GLU A 116 -8.55 -6.39 19.37
N PHE A 117 -7.68 -5.43 19.53
CA PHE A 117 -6.78 -5.33 20.67
C PHE A 117 -6.37 -3.89 20.94
N THR A 118 -5.71 -3.66 22.06
CA THR A 118 -5.17 -2.35 22.41
C THR A 118 -3.64 -2.43 22.48
N LYS A 119 -2.98 -1.37 21.99
CA LYS A 119 -1.54 -1.16 22.19
C LYS A 119 -1.35 0.14 22.95
N SER A 120 -0.45 0.11 23.92
CA SER A 120 -0.07 1.29 24.71
C SER A 120 1.36 1.69 24.36
N TYR A 121 1.54 2.99 24.13
CA TYR A 121 2.81 3.58 23.79
C TYR A 121 3.14 4.66 24.82
N GLU A 122 4.37 4.65 25.31
CA GLU A 122 4.90 5.66 26.20
C GLU A 122 5.65 6.72 25.37
N ILE A 123 5.36 7.98 25.64
CA ILE A 123 6.03 9.08 24.97
C ILE A 123 7.44 9.20 25.50
N PHE A 124 8.41 8.97 24.62
CA PHE A 124 9.82 8.93 24.94
C PHE A 124 10.54 10.27 24.74
N THR A 125 10.16 11.03 23.72
CA THR A 125 10.79 12.31 23.38
C THR A 125 9.77 13.29 22.86
N ILE A 126 9.73 14.49 23.44
CA ILE A 126 9.01 15.65 22.91
C ILE A 126 10.05 16.72 22.61
N SER A 127 10.14 17.15 21.35
CA SER A 127 10.98 18.26 20.91
C SER A 127 10.10 19.43 20.49
N ASP A 128 10.31 20.61 21.10
CA ASP A 128 9.69 21.91 20.77
C ASP A 128 8.15 21.90 20.66
N ASN A 129 7.46 21.04 21.43
CA ASN A 129 6.00 20.83 21.39
C ASN A 129 5.44 20.48 20.00
N LYS A 130 6.30 20.11 19.06
CA LYS A 130 5.91 19.80 17.66
C LYS A 130 6.20 18.38 17.23
N TYR A 131 7.21 17.75 17.82
CA TYR A 131 7.61 16.40 17.40
C TYR A 131 7.68 15.49 18.62
N PHE A 132 7.02 14.35 18.55
CA PHE A 132 7.21 13.32 19.54
C PHE A 132 7.40 11.95 18.89
N THR A 133 8.04 11.08 19.65
CA THR A 133 8.14 9.65 19.36
C THR A 133 7.64 8.90 20.58
N ALA A 134 6.77 7.94 20.38
CA ALA A 134 6.32 7.06 21.44
C ALA A 134 6.70 5.61 21.12
N GLN A 135 7.13 4.89 22.14
CA GLN A 135 7.57 3.49 22.07
C GLN A 135 6.51 2.59 22.68
N ASN A 136 6.26 1.47 22.05
CA ASN A 136 5.35 0.45 22.57
C ASN A 136 5.91 -0.12 23.89
N ILE A 137 5.08 -0.15 24.92
CA ILE A 137 5.47 -0.65 26.26
C ILE A 137 5.85 -2.15 26.21
N GLN A 138 5.22 -2.91 25.35
CA GLN A 138 5.46 -4.37 25.22
C GLN A 138 6.54 -4.73 24.20
N SER A 139 6.84 -3.84 23.25
CA SER A 139 7.79 -4.09 22.17
C SER A 139 8.68 -2.90 21.91
N LYS A 140 9.95 -3.04 22.28
CA LYS A 140 10.95 -1.94 22.14
C LYS A 140 11.25 -1.55 20.68
N ASN A 141 10.84 -2.35 19.70
CA ASN A 141 11.07 -2.08 18.27
C ASN A 141 9.85 -1.49 17.56
N ASP A 142 8.74 -1.28 18.27
CA ASP A 142 7.50 -0.74 17.73
C ASP A 142 7.35 0.73 18.18
N PHE A 143 7.52 1.64 17.26
CA PHE A 143 7.47 3.08 17.49
C PHE A 143 6.39 3.72 16.64
N ILE A 144 5.77 4.74 17.20
CA ILE A 144 4.90 5.66 16.48
C ILE A 144 5.45 7.08 16.57
N ASN A 145 5.16 7.86 15.55
CA ASN A 145 5.49 9.27 15.49
C ASN A 145 4.25 10.14 15.60
N GLN A 146 4.46 11.44 15.71
CA GLN A 146 3.41 12.44 15.77
C GLN A 146 2.39 12.33 14.61
N LYS A 147 2.85 12.03 13.40
CA LYS A 147 1.98 11.91 12.23
C LYS A 147 1.00 10.74 12.39
N ASP A 148 1.46 9.62 12.93
CA ASP A 148 0.63 8.46 13.24
C ASP A 148 -0.40 8.77 14.33
N TYR A 149 0.01 9.51 15.36
CA TYR A 149 -0.90 9.99 16.41
C TYR A 149 -2.00 10.88 15.83
N TYR A 150 -1.64 11.84 14.96
CA TYR A 150 -2.64 12.73 14.36
C TYR A 150 -3.61 12.00 13.42
N LYS A 151 -3.15 10.98 12.72
CA LYS A 151 -4.04 10.13 11.92
C LYS A 151 -5.09 9.45 12.79
N TYR A 152 -4.71 8.99 13.98
CA TYR A 152 -5.60 8.30 14.91
C TYR A 152 -6.52 9.25 15.67
N SER A 153 -5.97 10.31 16.29
CA SER A 153 -6.71 11.21 17.18
C SER A 153 -7.52 12.26 16.43
N GLY A 154 -7.18 12.57 15.18
CA GLY A 154 -7.73 13.70 14.45
C GLY A 154 -7.22 15.06 14.95
N GLU A 155 -6.38 15.09 15.98
CA GLU A 155 -5.81 16.30 16.53
C GLU A 155 -4.70 16.84 15.63
N LYS A 156 -4.53 18.17 15.62
CA LYS A 156 -3.48 18.84 14.83
C LYS A 156 -2.30 19.32 15.68
N SER A 157 -2.33 19.08 16.99
CA SER A 157 -1.30 19.53 17.92
C SER A 157 -1.06 18.49 19.02
N ALA A 158 0.20 18.29 19.35
CA ALA A 158 0.65 17.48 20.48
C ALA A 158 0.89 18.31 21.74
N SER A 159 0.42 19.57 21.79
CA SER A 159 0.70 20.52 22.87
C SER A 159 0.24 20.06 24.26
N ASN A 160 -0.69 19.14 24.33
CA ASN A 160 -1.25 18.62 25.58
C ASN A 160 -0.52 17.36 26.09
N LEU A 161 0.39 16.80 25.30
CA LEU A 161 1.11 15.57 25.64
C LEU A 161 2.37 15.87 26.47
N LYS A 162 2.66 14.98 27.40
CA LYS A 162 3.83 15.09 28.30
C LYS A 162 4.76 13.90 28.10
N ASN A 163 6.05 14.10 28.41
CA ASN A 163 7.00 12.98 28.47
C ASN A 163 6.54 11.94 29.50
N ALA A 164 6.76 10.67 29.20
CA ALA A 164 6.30 9.52 29.97
C ALA A 164 4.77 9.35 30.04
N GLU A 165 4.01 10.10 29.26
CA GLU A 165 2.58 9.90 29.14
C GLU A 165 2.30 8.65 28.29
N ILE A 166 1.29 7.87 28.72
CA ILE A 166 0.89 6.65 28.02
C ILE A 166 -0.32 6.92 27.13
N ILE A 167 -0.15 6.67 25.84
CA ILE A 167 -1.21 6.78 24.85
C ILE A 167 -1.67 5.37 24.46
N THR A 168 -2.98 5.12 24.52
CA THR A 168 -3.55 3.82 24.18
C THR A 168 -4.33 3.91 22.87
N PHE A 169 -3.99 3.03 21.93
CA PHE A 169 -4.65 2.90 20.64
C PHE A 169 -5.51 1.64 20.61
N LYS A 170 -6.76 1.79 20.16
CA LYS A 170 -7.61 0.64 19.79
C LYS A 170 -7.30 0.26 18.36
N LEU A 171 -6.80 -0.94 18.16
CA LEU A 171 -6.34 -1.46 16.89
C LEU A 171 -7.14 -2.69 16.50
N LYS A 172 -7.25 -2.88 15.19
CA LYS A 172 -7.86 -4.06 14.59
C LYS A 172 -6.82 -4.73 13.69
N GLU A 173 -6.80 -6.05 13.71
CA GLU A 173 -6.00 -6.85 12.78
C GLU A 173 -6.89 -7.31 11.64
N GLY A 174 -6.45 -7.08 10.41
CA GLY A 174 -7.20 -7.45 9.22
C GLY A 174 -6.75 -8.75 8.56
N LEU A 175 -7.29 -9.00 7.35
CA LEU A 175 -7.09 -10.23 6.58
C LEU A 175 -5.63 -10.65 6.43
N PHE A 176 -4.74 -9.70 6.17
CA PHE A 176 -3.32 -9.94 5.91
C PHE A 176 -2.45 -9.84 7.17
N GLY A 177 -3.05 -9.80 8.37
CA GLY A 177 -2.32 -9.63 9.62
C GLY A 177 -1.75 -8.23 9.85
N ILE A 178 -2.21 -7.23 9.07
CA ILE A 178 -1.79 -5.85 9.24
C ILE A 178 -2.75 -5.17 10.19
N THR A 179 -2.20 -4.44 11.15
CA THR A 179 -2.97 -3.66 12.11
C THR A 179 -3.44 -2.35 11.50
N TYR A 180 -4.65 -1.95 11.85
CA TYR A 180 -5.24 -0.69 11.45
C TYR A 180 -6.11 -0.12 12.57
N PHE A 181 -6.46 1.15 12.45
CA PHE A 181 -7.33 1.85 13.40
C PHE A 181 -8.47 2.58 12.67
N GLU A 182 -9.49 2.91 13.41
CA GLU A 182 -10.54 3.82 12.95
C GLU A 182 -10.21 5.22 13.49
N PRO A 183 -9.95 6.21 12.61
CA PRO A 183 -9.72 7.58 13.03
C PRO A 183 -10.92 8.10 13.83
N LYS A 184 -10.63 8.83 14.92
CA LYS A 184 -11.67 9.50 15.71
C LYS A 184 -12.27 10.69 14.99
#